data_b2d34d00e5e4f65a3919cbbb54b4408e
#
_entry.id   b2d34d00e5e4f65a3919cbbb54b4408e
#
_cell.length_a   1.000
_cell.length_b   1.000
_cell.length_c   1.000
_cell.angle_alpha   90.00
_cell.angle_beta   90.00
_cell.angle_gamma   90.00
#
_symmetry.space_group_name_H-M   'P 1'
#
loop_
_entity.id
_entity.type
_entity.pdbx_description
1 polymer ?
#
loop_
_entity_poly.entity_id
_entity_poly.type
_entity_poly.pdbx_seq_one_letter_code
_entity_poly.pdbx_strand_id
1 'polypeptide(L)'
;MEQEDHELILPLVDEENICLPLPINVVSKYWNIELPMSEAIETAKKYSGFSGSILIEGMESAERHGLTCKIVHSSLSELKKIIDSGIPPIVILPGIPEITQHASIITGYNDDEKTILHYIQKGNKKGEQQEGAIPQDIFEKEWSEDGKLLIVLSPSDILSSINLENDSNEKSNRLCFESEKQNILRNSLEATKLLKQALEIDPNNSTALHLLGTVMNEQKSTECVEYYEKCLSHNGNSYLTYNGLGNFYLKTNQFEKAENCYNKAIEINPKRSAKIYKNRAFLRGEQNKNSDAKDDLKNYLKYYPKASDRGIIEQAIREL
;
A
#
# COMPACT_ATOMS: atom_id res chain seq x y z
N MET A 1 30.51 22.46 -9.99
CA MET A 1 29.28 22.33 -9.19
C MET A 1 29.47 21.05 -8.42
N GLU A 2 29.67 21.14 -7.11
CA GLU A 2 29.62 19.96 -6.26
C GLU A 2 28.22 19.40 -6.37
N GLN A 3 28.12 18.11 -6.68
CA GLN A 3 26.85 17.37 -6.69
C GLN A 3 26.38 17.36 -5.23
N GLU A 4 25.28 18.00 -4.89
CA GLU A 4 24.68 17.85 -3.57
C GLU A 4 24.15 16.41 -3.50
N ASP A 5 24.76 15.60 -2.65
CA ASP A 5 24.30 14.23 -2.39
C ASP A 5 23.01 14.26 -1.59
N HIS A 6 21.88 14.06 -2.27
CA HIS A 6 20.55 13.90 -1.67
C HIS A 6 20.32 12.45 -1.22
N GLU A 7 21.27 11.91 -0.46
CA GLU A 7 21.27 10.49 -0.08
C GLU A 7 21.49 10.31 1.42
N LEU A 8 20.65 9.51 2.05
CA LEU A 8 20.72 9.12 3.45
C LEU A 8 21.39 7.76 3.58
N ILE A 9 22.46 7.70 4.38
CA ILE A 9 23.14 6.44 4.69
C ILE A 9 22.40 5.73 5.82
N LEU A 10 21.77 4.60 5.51
CA LEU A 10 21.01 3.81 6.46
C LEU A 10 21.82 2.59 6.97
N PRO A 11 21.56 2.15 8.22
CA PRO A 11 22.21 0.97 8.77
C PRO A 11 21.80 -0.29 8.02
N LEU A 12 22.75 -1.19 7.76
CA LEU A 12 22.49 -2.50 7.18
C LEU A 12 21.85 -3.41 8.24
N VAL A 13 20.79 -4.11 7.85
CA VAL A 13 20.10 -5.11 8.67
C VAL A 13 20.14 -6.43 7.90
N ASP A 14 20.78 -7.45 8.50
CA ASP A 14 20.91 -8.80 7.92
C ASP A 14 19.72 -9.68 8.38
N GLU A 15 18.51 -9.32 7.97
CA GLU A 15 17.27 -10.03 8.28
C GLU A 15 16.47 -10.28 7.01
N GLU A 16 15.58 -11.26 7.02
CA GLU A 16 14.66 -11.46 5.88
C GLU A 16 13.73 -10.25 5.71
N ASN A 17 13.41 -9.93 4.45
CA ASN A 17 12.50 -8.84 4.14
C ASN A 17 11.09 -9.13 4.67
N ILE A 18 10.77 -8.55 5.82
CA ILE A 18 9.48 -8.65 6.48
C ILE A 18 8.81 -7.27 6.33
N CYS A 19 8.20 -7.02 5.20
CA CYS A 19 7.41 -5.83 4.87
C CYS A 19 7.65 -4.61 5.82
N LEU A 20 6.68 -4.22 6.65
CA LEU A 20 6.78 -3.06 7.53
C LEU A 20 7.77 -3.20 8.71
N PRO A 21 7.94 -4.36 9.38
CA PRO A 21 8.88 -4.49 10.50
C PRO A 21 10.32 -4.10 10.16
N LEU A 22 10.79 -4.45 8.96
CA LEU A 22 12.14 -4.10 8.53
C LEU A 22 12.34 -2.58 8.39
N PRO A 23 11.52 -1.83 7.62
CA PRO A 23 11.60 -0.37 7.56
C PRO A 23 11.61 0.31 8.93
N ILE A 24 10.73 -0.11 9.84
CA ILE A 24 10.67 0.47 11.18
C ILE A 24 11.97 0.22 11.96
N ASN A 25 12.49 -1.01 11.93
CA ASN A 25 13.75 -1.36 12.61
C ASN A 25 14.94 -0.59 12.02
N VAL A 26 15.04 -0.49 10.70
CA VAL A 26 16.13 0.23 10.01
C VAL A 26 16.11 1.72 10.39
N VAL A 27 14.93 2.35 10.32
CA VAL A 27 14.77 3.77 10.68
C VAL A 27 15.03 4.01 12.16
N SER A 28 14.59 3.11 13.05
CA SER A 28 14.91 3.22 14.49
C SER A 28 16.42 3.18 14.74
N LYS A 29 17.15 2.27 14.09
CA LYS A 29 18.61 2.19 14.18
C LYS A 29 19.30 3.42 13.60
N TYR A 30 18.77 4.00 12.53
CA TYR A 30 19.29 5.27 11.97
C TYR A 30 19.28 6.39 13.03
N TRP A 31 18.25 6.42 13.86
CA TRP A 31 18.13 7.37 14.99
C TRP A 31 18.85 6.90 16.27
N ASN A 32 19.65 5.83 16.22
CA ASN A 32 20.29 5.21 17.39
C ASN A 32 19.26 4.79 18.48
N ILE A 33 18.06 4.40 18.07
CA ILE A 33 17.01 3.90 18.95
C ILE A 33 16.94 2.39 18.77
N GLU A 34 17.10 1.65 19.86
CA GLU A 34 17.05 0.19 19.84
C GLU A 34 15.58 -0.27 19.83
N LEU A 35 15.13 -0.80 18.71
CA LEU A 35 13.88 -1.52 18.55
C LEU A 35 14.23 -2.93 18.07
N PRO A 36 14.07 -3.96 18.94
CA PRO A 36 14.45 -5.33 18.60
C PRO A 36 13.64 -5.86 17.40
N MET A 37 14.32 -6.45 16.42
CA MET A 37 13.64 -7.05 15.26
C MET A 37 12.66 -8.15 15.69
N SER A 38 12.95 -8.88 16.78
CA SER A 38 12.03 -9.87 17.36
C SER A 38 10.68 -9.26 17.74
N GLU A 39 10.66 -8.06 18.34
CA GLU A 39 9.42 -7.35 18.68
C GLU A 39 8.68 -6.91 17.42
N ALA A 40 9.38 -6.39 16.43
CA ALA A 40 8.79 -6.01 15.17
C ALA A 40 8.15 -7.22 14.44
N ILE A 41 8.80 -8.38 14.46
CA ILE A 41 8.28 -9.63 13.90
C ILE A 41 7.08 -10.16 14.71
N GLU A 42 7.13 -10.09 16.02
CA GLU A 42 6.04 -10.51 16.90
C GLU A 42 4.78 -9.68 16.63
N THR A 43 4.95 -8.37 16.50
CA THR A 43 3.88 -7.43 16.12
C THR A 43 3.27 -7.80 14.76
N ALA A 44 4.10 -8.16 13.76
CA ALA A 44 3.61 -8.57 12.44
C ALA A 44 2.85 -9.90 12.46
N LYS A 45 3.21 -10.83 13.34
CA LYS A 45 2.61 -12.17 13.45
C LYS A 45 1.45 -12.26 14.45
N LYS A 46 1.13 -11.18 15.14
CA LYS A 46 0.16 -11.13 16.23
C LYS A 46 -1.24 -11.62 15.85
N TYR A 47 -1.63 -11.44 14.60
CA TYR A 47 -2.97 -11.76 14.12
C TYR A 47 -2.95 -12.99 13.21
N SER A 48 -3.40 -14.13 13.74
CA SER A 48 -3.49 -15.38 12.99
C SER A 48 -4.49 -15.26 11.82
N GLY A 49 -4.08 -15.69 10.63
CA GLY A 49 -4.92 -15.64 9.42
C GLY A 49 -4.81 -14.33 8.63
N PHE A 50 -4.01 -13.37 9.10
CA PHE A 50 -3.63 -12.19 8.34
C PHE A 50 -2.20 -12.38 7.79
N SER A 51 -2.05 -12.24 6.49
CA SER A 51 -0.76 -12.32 5.80
C SER A 51 -0.23 -10.91 5.58
N GLY A 52 0.57 -10.41 6.51
CA GLY A 52 1.15 -9.07 6.45
C GLY A 52 1.34 -8.43 7.81
N SER A 53 1.69 -7.15 7.82
CA SER A 53 1.85 -6.33 9.02
C SER A 53 0.77 -5.25 9.05
N ILE A 54 0.21 -5.01 10.22
CA ILE A 54 -0.74 -3.92 10.42
C ILE A 54 0.05 -2.64 10.67
N LEU A 55 -0.17 -1.62 9.85
CA LEU A 55 0.60 -0.39 9.87
C LEU A 55 0.60 0.30 11.24
N ILE A 56 -0.58 0.44 11.84
CA ILE A 56 -0.72 1.12 13.13
C ILE A 56 0.03 0.40 14.26
N GLU A 57 0.06 -0.93 14.28
CA GLU A 57 0.80 -1.71 15.26
C GLU A 57 2.32 -1.47 15.17
N GLY A 58 2.83 -1.35 13.94
CA GLY A 58 4.24 -1.00 13.72
C GLY A 58 4.58 0.41 14.21
N MET A 59 3.71 1.38 13.95
CA MET A 59 3.87 2.75 14.44
C MET A 59 3.82 2.80 15.98
N GLU A 60 2.84 2.14 16.60
CA GLU A 60 2.73 2.04 18.06
C GLU A 60 3.97 1.38 18.70
N SER A 61 4.57 0.39 18.03
CA SER A 61 5.83 -0.21 18.48
C SER A 61 6.97 0.80 18.46
N ALA A 62 7.13 1.54 17.36
CA ALA A 62 8.16 2.58 17.26
C ALA A 62 7.97 3.70 18.31
N GLU A 63 6.72 4.09 18.58
CA GLU A 63 6.38 5.11 19.59
C GLU A 63 6.72 4.65 21.02
N ARG A 64 6.50 3.37 21.35
CA ARG A 64 6.92 2.82 22.65
C ARG A 64 8.42 2.89 22.87
N HIS A 65 9.21 2.92 21.80
CA HIS A 65 10.68 3.06 21.83
C HIS A 65 11.15 4.50 21.71
N GLY A 66 10.25 5.49 21.76
CA GLY A 66 10.59 6.93 21.84
C GLY A 66 10.68 7.65 20.51
N LEU A 67 10.24 7.03 19.40
CA LEU A 67 10.03 7.72 18.14
C LEU A 67 8.66 8.42 18.14
N THR A 68 8.54 9.48 17.37
CA THR A 68 7.27 10.09 17.00
C THR A 68 6.94 9.65 15.57
N CYS A 69 5.70 9.21 15.36
CA CYS A 69 5.24 8.71 14.09
C CYS A 69 4.16 9.62 13.51
N LYS A 70 4.29 9.97 12.23
CA LYS A 70 3.23 10.65 11.47
C LYS A 70 2.94 9.89 10.17
N ILE A 71 1.68 9.89 9.78
CA ILE A 71 1.22 9.28 8.53
C ILE A 71 0.41 10.31 7.76
N VAL A 72 0.90 10.69 6.58
CA VAL A 72 0.32 11.74 5.76
C VAL A 72 0.21 11.32 4.29
N HIS A 73 -0.74 11.91 3.57
CA HIS A 73 -0.72 11.93 2.12
C HIS A 73 0.19 13.07 1.68
N SER A 74 1.14 12.79 0.78
CA SER A 74 2.26 13.68 0.49
C SER A 74 2.44 13.93 -1.01
N SER A 75 3.43 14.74 -1.36
CA SER A 75 3.86 15.02 -2.72
C SER A 75 5.32 14.63 -2.92
N LEU A 76 5.75 14.50 -4.19
CA LEU A 76 7.16 14.24 -4.48
C LEU A 76 8.06 15.37 -3.98
N SER A 77 7.60 16.62 -4.06
CA SER A 77 8.35 17.79 -3.56
C SER A 77 8.53 17.74 -2.04
N GLU A 78 7.49 17.32 -1.32
CA GLU A 78 7.57 17.16 0.14
C GLU A 78 8.45 15.96 0.52
N LEU A 79 8.35 14.83 -0.19
CA LEU A 79 9.22 13.68 -0.01
C LEU A 79 10.69 14.09 -0.08
N LYS A 80 11.08 14.86 -1.11
CA LYS A 80 12.45 15.38 -1.28
C LYS A 80 12.87 16.30 -0.12
N LYS A 81 12.02 17.21 0.30
CA LYS A 81 12.30 18.09 1.46
C LYS A 81 12.52 17.32 2.76
N ILE A 82 11.78 16.23 2.97
CA ILE A 82 11.94 15.36 4.14
C ILE A 82 13.31 14.67 4.10
N ILE A 83 13.72 14.17 2.93
CA ILE A 83 15.04 13.57 2.72
C ILE A 83 16.14 14.61 2.98
N ASP A 84 16.03 15.81 2.39
CA ASP A 84 16.99 16.91 2.58
C ASP A 84 17.10 17.36 4.05
N SER A 85 16.03 17.12 4.84
CA SER A 85 16.03 17.35 6.28
C SER A 85 16.70 16.22 7.08
N GLY A 86 17.26 15.21 6.43
CA GLY A 86 17.94 14.08 7.08
C GLY A 86 16.99 13.04 7.66
N ILE A 87 15.74 12.97 7.19
CA ILE A 87 14.74 12.04 7.70
C ILE A 87 14.44 10.99 6.64
N PRO A 88 14.67 9.69 6.92
CA PRO A 88 14.34 8.61 5.99
C PRO A 88 12.82 8.31 6.00
N PRO A 89 12.07 8.71 4.94
CA PRO A 89 10.64 8.45 4.88
C PRO A 89 10.36 7.00 4.47
N ILE A 90 9.26 6.44 4.96
CA ILE A 90 8.72 5.17 4.52
C ILE A 90 7.50 5.45 3.64
N VAL A 91 7.48 4.90 2.43
CA VAL A 91 6.35 5.01 1.51
C VAL A 91 5.64 3.67 1.36
N ILE A 92 4.33 3.73 1.08
CA ILE A 92 3.54 2.55 0.76
C ILE A 92 3.41 2.46 -0.75
N LEU A 93 3.94 1.38 -1.30
CA LEU A 93 3.92 1.08 -2.73
C LEU A 93 3.03 -0.13 -3.03
N PRO A 94 2.58 -0.31 -4.28
CA PRO A 94 1.91 -1.53 -4.71
C PRO A 94 2.75 -2.77 -4.40
N GLY A 95 2.10 -3.78 -3.85
CA GLY A 95 2.77 -5.04 -3.55
C GLY A 95 2.93 -5.95 -4.77
N ILE A 96 3.63 -7.04 -4.58
CA ILE A 96 3.71 -8.17 -5.53
C ILE A 96 2.48 -9.08 -5.39
N PRO A 97 2.24 -10.07 -6.28
CA PRO A 97 0.97 -10.81 -6.38
C PRO A 97 0.35 -11.39 -5.10
N GLU A 98 1.13 -11.65 -4.07
CA GLU A 98 0.61 -12.18 -2.79
C GLU A 98 0.58 -11.12 -1.67
N ILE A 99 1.16 -9.95 -1.93
CA ILE A 99 1.28 -8.84 -0.98
C ILE A 99 0.53 -7.64 -1.56
N THR A 100 -0.52 -7.19 -0.88
CA THR A 100 -1.38 -6.10 -1.38
C THR A 100 -0.63 -4.78 -1.46
N GLN A 101 0.21 -4.49 -0.47
CA GLN A 101 1.01 -3.26 -0.35
C GLN A 101 2.39 -3.60 0.22
N HIS A 102 3.38 -2.77 -0.07
CA HIS A 102 4.75 -2.93 0.39
C HIS A 102 5.26 -1.61 0.97
N ALA A 103 5.86 -1.67 2.16
CA ALA A 103 6.52 -0.54 2.79
C ALA A 103 7.98 -0.47 2.30
N SER A 104 8.40 0.67 1.79
CA SER A 104 9.76 0.91 1.32
C SER A 104 10.34 2.17 1.93
N ILE A 105 11.60 2.12 2.38
CA ILE A 105 12.30 3.31 2.85
C ILE A 105 12.91 4.01 1.63
N ILE A 106 12.70 5.31 1.52
CA ILE A 106 13.37 6.12 0.52
C ILE A 106 14.66 6.68 1.14
N THR A 107 15.76 6.43 0.45
CA THR A 107 17.11 6.81 0.92
C THR A 107 17.58 8.08 0.26
N GLY A 108 17.06 8.42 -0.91
CA GLY A 108 17.51 9.60 -1.62
C GLY A 108 16.80 9.82 -2.95
N TYR A 109 17.34 10.77 -3.71
CA TYR A 109 16.91 11.03 -5.08
C TYR A 109 18.06 11.64 -5.91
N ASN A 110 17.97 11.48 -7.23
CA ASN A 110 18.86 12.13 -8.18
C ASN A 110 18.03 12.85 -9.24
N ASP A 111 18.11 14.19 -9.25
CA ASP A 111 17.32 15.03 -10.16
C ASP A 111 17.85 15.03 -11.60
N ASP A 112 19.15 14.84 -11.78
CA ASP A 112 19.76 14.76 -13.10
C ASP A 112 19.38 13.47 -13.81
N GLU A 113 19.38 12.35 -13.10
CA GLU A 113 18.98 11.04 -13.61
C GLU A 113 17.47 10.80 -13.51
N LYS A 114 16.73 11.67 -12.80
CA LYS A 114 15.30 11.52 -12.49
C LYS A 114 15.00 10.17 -11.86
N THR A 115 15.71 9.84 -10.79
CA THR A 115 15.54 8.60 -10.04
C THR A 115 15.23 8.87 -8.58
N ILE A 116 14.51 7.93 -7.98
CA ILE A 116 14.27 7.84 -6.53
C ILE A 116 15.03 6.64 -6.02
N LEU A 117 15.85 6.85 -4.99
CA LEU A 117 16.66 5.81 -4.37
C LEU A 117 15.89 5.19 -3.21
N HIS A 118 15.88 3.88 -3.13
CA HIS A 118 15.21 3.17 -2.05
C HIS A 118 16.09 2.07 -1.45
N TYR A 119 15.88 1.79 -0.18
CA TYR A 119 16.63 0.78 0.57
C TYR A 119 16.34 -0.63 0.04
N ILE A 120 17.41 -1.34 -0.34
CA ILE A 120 17.36 -2.76 -0.70
C ILE A 120 18.21 -3.55 0.29
N GLN A 121 17.60 -4.54 0.92
CA GLN A 121 18.20 -5.32 1.99
C GLN A 121 19.34 -6.26 1.57
N LYS A 122 19.38 -6.75 0.34
CA LYS A 122 20.37 -7.77 -0.09
C LYS A 122 21.29 -7.30 -1.19
N GLY A 123 22.54 -7.08 -0.78
CA GLY A 123 23.69 -7.19 -1.67
C GLY A 123 24.33 -8.58 -1.61
N ASN A 124 24.83 -9.05 -2.75
CA ASN A 124 25.63 -10.27 -2.81
C ASN A 124 27.01 -10.12 -2.14
N LYS A 125 27.32 -8.98 -1.53
CA LYS A 125 28.59 -8.72 -0.84
C LYS A 125 28.30 -8.18 0.56
N LYS A 126 28.90 -8.84 1.57
CA LYS A 126 28.87 -8.36 2.96
C LYS A 126 29.42 -6.95 3.05
N GLY A 127 28.59 -6.02 3.56
CA GLY A 127 29.04 -4.67 3.95
C GLY A 127 28.82 -3.57 2.92
N GLU A 128 28.21 -3.82 1.75
CA GLU A 128 27.82 -2.77 0.81
C GLU A 128 26.30 -2.49 0.96
N GLN A 129 25.95 -1.23 1.21
CA GLN A 129 24.59 -0.74 1.12
C GLN A 129 24.10 -0.96 -0.31
N GLN A 130 22.94 -1.58 -0.48
CA GLN A 130 22.33 -1.68 -1.80
C GLN A 130 21.16 -0.74 -1.89
N GLU A 131 21.26 0.15 -2.84
CA GLU A 131 20.23 1.05 -3.25
C GLU A 131 19.62 0.57 -4.55
N GLY A 132 18.29 0.57 -4.59
CA GLY A 132 17.57 0.44 -5.84
C GLY A 132 17.24 1.83 -6.34
N ALA A 133 17.48 2.08 -7.62
CA ALA A 133 17.03 3.29 -8.29
C ALA A 133 15.74 3.00 -9.06
N ILE A 134 14.68 3.75 -8.76
CA ILE A 134 13.40 3.67 -9.48
C ILE A 134 13.27 4.95 -10.31
N PRO A 135 12.97 4.87 -11.62
CA PRO A 135 12.63 6.06 -12.40
C PRO A 135 11.50 6.85 -11.75
N GLN A 136 11.67 8.16 -11.64
CA GLN A 136 10.78 9.03 -10.85
C GLN A 136 9.32 8.95 -11.32
N ASP A 137 9.09 8.90 -12.63
CA ASP A 137 7.76 8.80 -13.22
C ASP A 137 7.06 7.47 -12.87
N ILE A 138 7.82 6.38 -12.83
CA ILE A 138 7.32 5.07 -12.39
C ILE A 138 7.01 5.09 -10.90
N PHE A 139 7.92 5.63 -10.09
CA PHE A 139 7.71 5.78 -8.65
C PHE A 139 6.45 6.59 -8.35
N GLU A 140 6.29 7.77 -8.94
CA GLU A 140 5.12 8.63 -8.72
C GLU A 140 3.82 7.95 -9.15
N LYS A 141 3.84 7.25 -10.28
CA LYS A 141 2.68 6.49 -10.76
C LYS A 141 2.28 5.41 -9.75
N GLU A 142 3.23 4.56 -9.35
CA GLU A 142 2.98 3.48 -8.42
C GLU A 142 2.58 3.99 -7.03
N TRP A 143 3.26 4.99 -6.51
CA TRP A 143 2.94 5.60 -5.21
C TRP A 143 1.55 6.24 -5.18
N SER A 144 1.08 6.76 -6.31
CA SER A 144 -0.25 7.35 -6.42
C SER A 144 -1.40 6.34 -6.33
N GLU A 145 -1.16 5.06 -6.61
CA GLU A 145 -2.20 4.02 -6.54
C GLU A 145 -2.81 3.88 -5.14
N ASP A 146 -2.00 4.07 -4.11
CA ASP A 146 -2.40 4.02 -2.70
C ASP A 146 -2.45 5.44 -2.06
N GLY A 147 -2.63 6.49 -2.88
CA GLY A 147 -2.87 7.85 -2.43
C GLY A 147 -1.61 8.60 -1.97
N LYS A 148 -0.42 8.19 -2.39
CA LYS A 148 0.87 8.80 -2.00
C LYS A 148 1.08 8.83 -0.49
N LEU A 149 0.79 7.72 0.16
CA LEU A 149 0.92 7.58 1.60
C LEU A 149 2.39 7.57 2.01
N LEU A 150 2.71 8.38 3.02
CA LEU A 150 4.05 8.57 3.57
C LEU A 150 4.01 8.46 5.09
N ILE A 151 4.97 7.73 5.65
CA ILE A 151 5.16 7.57 7.08
C ILE A 151 6.51 8.19 7.44
N VAL A 152 6.50 9.05 8.45
CA VAL A 152 7.69 9.66 9.02
C VAL A 152 7.88 9.15 10.44
N LEU A 153 9.06 8.63 10.72
CA LEU A 153 9.48 8.14 12.02
C LEU A 153 10.74 8.91 12.43
N SER A 154 10.69 9.67 13.52
CA SER A 154 11.84 10.47 13.96
C SER A 154 11.71 10.83 15.44
N PRO A 155 12.80 11.22 16.12
CA PRO A 155 12.72 11.90 17.41
C PRO A 155 11.81 13.13 17.33
N SER A 156 11.09 13.42 18.42
CA SER A 156 10.04 14.45 18.43
C SER A 156 10.55 15.88 18.18
N ASP A 157 11.76 16.20 18.61
CA ASP A 157 12.41 17.50 18.40
C ASP A 157 12.73 17.74 16.92
N ILE A 158 13.18 16.70 16.21
CA ILE A 158 13.45 16.75 14.77
C ILE A 158 12.13 16.88 14.01
N LEU A 159 11.14 16.02 14.31
CA LEU A 159 9.86 16.02 13.60
C LEU A 159 9.10 17.36 13.79
N SER A 160 9.22 17.99 14.96
CA SER A 160 8.60 19.29 15.22
C SER A 160 9.28 20.46 14.48
N SER A 161 10.51 20.28 14.00
CA SER A 161 11.25 21.29 13.22
C SER A 161 10.84 21.33 11.74
N ILE A 162 10.16 20.31 11.23
CA ILE A 162 9.65 20.26 9.85
C ILE A 162 8.15 20.54 9.81
N ASN A 163 7.73 21.25 8.75
CA ASN A 163 6.32 21.52 8.50
C ASN A 163 5.82 20.61 7.38
N LEU A 164 5.08 19.56 7.75
CA LEU A 164 4.48 18.64 6.79
C LEU A 164 3.22 19.26 6.15
N GLU A 165 3.07 19.15 4.83
CA GLU A 165 1.99 19.77 4.07
C GLU A 165 0.58 19.38 4.58
N ASN A 166 0.35 18.13 4.89
CA ASN A 166 -0.95 17.61 5.33
C ASN A 166 -0.98 17.19 6.81
N ASP A 167 -0.20 17.84 7.64
CA ASP A 167 -0.09 17.48 9.07
C ASP A 167 -1.43 17.60 9.82
N SER A 168 -2.29 18.53 9.43
CA SER A 168 -3.64 18.68 10.00
C SER A 168 -4.51 17.43 9.81
N ASN A 169 -4.24 16.60 8.81
CA ASN A 169 -4.98 15.40 8.47
C ASN A 169 -4.38 14.13 9.07
N GLU A 170 -3.24 14.22 9.77
CA GLU A 170 -2.56 13.08 10.39
C GLU A 170 -3.50 12.26 11.27
N LYS A 171 -4.29 12.93 12.11
CA LYS A 171 -5.27 12.27 12.98
C LYS A 171 -6.33 11.51 12.19
N SER A 172 -6.80 12.04 11.07
CA SER A 172 -7.73 11.35 10.17
C SER A 172 -7.08 10.09 9.59
N ASN A 173 -5.84 10.19 9.12
CA ASN A 173 -5.10 9.06 8.57
C ASN A 173 -4.87 7.97 9.63
N ARG A 174 -4.49 8.35 10.85
CA ARG A 174 -4.29 7.42 11.97
C ARG A 174 -5.55 6.63 12.29
N LEU A 175 -6.71 7.28 12.32
CA LEU A 175 -8.00 6.62 12.50
C LEU A 175 -8.32 5.62 11.39
N CYS A 176 -7.88 5.85 10.15
CA CYS A 176 -8.03 4.89 9.06
C CYS A 176 -7.32 3.57 9.37
N PHE A 177 -6.06 3.63 9.82
CA PHE A 177 -5.27 2.42 10.11
C PHE A 177 -5.66 1.75 11.41
N GLU A 178 -6.15 2.50 12.40
CA GLU A 178 -6.81 1.91 13.56
C GLU A 178 -8.09 1.15 13.16
N SER A 179 -8.88 1.70 12.23
CA SER A 179 -10.06 1.02 11.72
C SER A 179 -9.72 -0.27 10.95
N GLU A 180 -8.62 -0.27 10.19
CA GLU A 180 -8.13 -1.47 9.51
C GLU A 180 -7.80 -2.59 10.50
N LYS A 181 -7.12 -2.25 11.61
CA LYS A 181 -6.86 -3.15 12.73
C LYS A 181 -8.17 -3.72 13.30
N GLN A 182 -9.17 -2.86 13.55
CA GLN A 182 -10.47 -3.30 14.05
C GLN A 182 -11.20 -4.22 13.05
N ASN A 183 -11.13 -3.94 11.76
CA ASN A 183 -11.73 -4.78 10.72
C ASN A 183 -11.06 -6.17 10.65
N ILE A 184 -9.74 -6.25 10.77
CA ILE A 184 -9.00 -7.52 10.86
C ILE A 184 -9.44 -8.33 12.09
N LEU A 185 -9.71 -7.65 13.21
CA LEU A 185 -10.26 -8.24 14.43
C LEU A 185 -11.76 -8.60 14.32
N ARG A 186 -12.36 -8.41 13.14
CA ARG A 186 -13.81 -8.62 12.88
C ARG A 186 -14.73 -7.72 13.70
N ASN A 187 -14.21 -6.58 14.16
CA ASN A 187 -14.98 -5.56 14.88
C ASN A 187 -15.44 -4.46 13.90
N SER A 188 -16.28 -4.86 12.94
CA SER A 188 -16.72 -3.97 11.84
C SER A 188 -17.50 -2.75 12.32
N LEU A 189 -18.16 -2.83 13.48
CA LEU A 189 -18.88 -1.69 14.05
C LEU A 189 -17.91 -0.58 14.50
N GLU A 190 -16.86 -0.95 15.23
CA GLU A 190 -15.83 0.01 15.66
C GLU A 190 -15.02 0.52 14.46
N ALA A 191 -14.69 -0.34 13.50
CA ALA A 191 -14.04 0.08 12.25
C ALA A 191 -14.88 1.16 11.53
N THR A 192 -16.18 0.94 11.37
CA THR A 192 -17.10 1.92 10.75
C THR A 192 -17.11 3.24 11.52
N LYS A 193 -17.14 3.19 12.86
CA LYS A 193 -17.16 4.40 13.70
C LYS A 193 -15.88 5.21 13.54
N LEU A 194 -14.71 4.55 13.58
CA LEU A 194 -13.41 5.20 13.40
C LEU A 194 -13.30 5.87 12.03
N LEU A 195 -13.76 5.21 10.96
CA LEU A 195 -13.75 5.79 9.61
C LEU A 195 -14.69 6.99 9.47
N LYS A 196 -15.86 6.96 10.11
CA LYS A 196 -16.73 8.14 10.14
C LYS A 196 -16.09 9.30 10.88
N GLN A 197 -15.42 9.05 12.00
CA GLN A 197 -14.64 10.07 12.71
C GLN A 197 -13.49 10.61 11.86
N ALA A 198 -12.80 9.75 11.08
CA ALA A 198 -11.78 10.19 10.14
C ALA A 198 -12.35 11.16 9.09
N LEU A 199 -13.54 10.85 8.55
CA LEU A 199 -14.23 11.71 7.57
C LEU A 199 -14.84 12.98 8.18
N GLU A 200 -15.10 13.03 9.48
CA GLU A 200 -15.46 14.28 10.19
C GLU A 200 -14.26 15.24 10.26
N ILE A 201 -13.05 14.72 10.38
CA ILE A 201 -11.80 15.51 10.39
C ILE A 201 -11.40 15.92 8.96
N ASP A 202 -11.37 14.96 8.04
CA ASP A 202 -11.08 15.19 6.63
C ASP A 202 -12.12 14.48 5.74
N PRO A 203 -13.17 15.21 5.30
CA PRO A 203 -14.21 14.65 4.45
C PRO A 203 -13.75 14.12 3.10
N ASN A 204 -12.54 14.45 2.69
CA ASN A 204 -11.95 14.09 1.40
C ASN A 204 -10.82 13.05 1.54
N ASN A 205 -10.59 12.52 2.73
CA ASN A 205 -9.57 11.49 2.95
C ASN A 205 -9.88 10.25 2.11
N SER A 206 -9.10 10.05 1.04
CA SER A 206 -9.32 8.96 0.08
C SER A 206 -9.11 7.58 0.72
N THR A 207 -8.23 7.46 1.72
CA THR A 207 -8.02 6.22 2.47
C THR A 207 -9.25 5.89 3.32
N ALA A 208 -9.81 6.87 4.05
CA ALA A 208 -11.01 6.69 4.84
C ALA A 208 -12.22 6.30 3.97
N LEU A 209 -12.40 6.98 2.84
CA LEU A 209 -13.46 6.70 1.88
C LEU A 209 -13.34 5.29 1.28
N HIS A 210 -12.13 4.88 0.87
CA HIS A 210 -11.87 3.53 0.38
C HIS A 210 -12.18 2.46 1.44
N LEU A 211 -11.64 2.61 2.64
CA LEU A 211 -11.81 1.64 3.72
C LEU A 211 -13.28 1.54 4.17
N LEU A 212 -13.99 2.67 4.26
CA LEU A 212 -15.42 2.66 4.61
C LEU A 212 -16.25 1.97 3.52
N GLY A 213 -15.95 2.24 2.24
CA GLY A 213 -16.54 1.51 1.13
C GLY A 213 -16.28 -0.01 1.23
N THR A 214 -15.08 -0.41 1.65
CA THR A 214 -14.72 -1.83 1.83
C THR A 214 -15.53 -2.48 2.95
N VAL A 215 -15.60 -1.85 4.12
CA VAL A 215 -16.41 -2.35 5.27
C VAL A 215 -17.88 -2.44 4.89
N MET A 216 -18.43 -1.44 4.21
CA MET A 216 -19.83 -1.45 3.74
C MET A 216 -20.08 -2.55 2.70
N ASN A 217 -19.14 -2.79 1.78
CA ASN A 217 -19.22 -3.89 0.79
C ASN A 217 -19.21 -5.27 1.49
N GLU A 218 -18.39 -5.47 2.51
CA GLU A 218 -18.39 -6.70 3.31
C GLU A 218 -19.73 -6.92 4.03
N GLN A 219 -20.36 -5.85 4.49
CA GLN A 219 -21.70 -5.84 5.07
C GLN A 219 -22.82 -5.96 4.02
N LYS A 220 -22.48 -6.05 2.73
CA LYS A 220 -23.42 -6.08 1.60
C LYS A 220 -24.30 -4.82 1.48
N SER A 221 -23.87 -3.69 2.03
CA SER A 221 -24.54 -2.41 1.89
C SER A 221 -24.26 -1.78 0.53
N THR A 222 -25.30 -1.27 -0.12
CA THR A 222 -25.17 -0.51 -1.38
C THR A 222 -24.51 0.86 -1.18
N GLU A 223 -24.45 1.38 0.03
CA GLU A 223 -23.77 2.62 0.38
C GLU A 223 -22.26 2.60 0.01
N CYS A 224 -21.68 1.40 -0.08
CA CYS A 224 -20.28 1.25 -0.48
C CYS A 224 -19.97 1.95 -1.81
N VAL A 225 -20.92 2.01 -2.74
CA VAL A 225 -20.75 2.63 -4.06
C VAL A 225 -20.47 4.12 -3.91
N GLU A 226 -21.26 4.84 -3.08
CA GLU A 226 -21.09 6.28 -2.85
C GLU A 226 -19.68 6.59 -2.29
N TYR A 227 -19.23 5.82 -1.30
CA TYR A 227 -17.89 6.01 -0.71
C TYR A 227 -16.78 5.73 -1.71
N TYR A 228 -16.90 4.67 -2.49
CA TYR A 228 -15.93 4.36 -3.54
C TYR A 228 -15.88 5.41 -4.64
N GLU A 229 -17.05 5.88 -5.13
CA GLU A 229 -17.12 6.93 -6.15
C GLU A 229 -16.53 8.25 -5.65
N LYS A 230 -16.82 8.61 -4.40
CA LYS A 230 -16.20 9.77 -3.76
C LYS A 230 -14.68 9.59 -3.60
N CYS A 231 -14.21 8.41 -3.22
CA CYS A 231 -12.78 8.11 -3.21
C CYS A 231 -12.13 8.33 -4.57
N LEU A 232 -12.74 7.80 -5.65
CA LEU A 232 -12.23 7.96 -7.01
C LEU A 232 -12.26 9.41 -7.53
N SER A 233 -13.14 10.25 -7.02
CA SER A 233 -13.15 11.67 -7.35
C SER A 233 -11.95 12.43 -6.79
N HIS A 234 -11.35 11.94 -5.69
CA HIS A 234 -10.14 12.51 -5.08
C HIS A 234 -8.86 11.78 -5.49
N ASN A 235 -8.93 10.46 -5.68
CA ASN A 235 -7.82 9.64 -6.17
C ASN A 235 -8.29 8.76 -7.33
N GLY A 236 -8.33 9.30 -8.53
CA GLY A 236 -8.74 8.58 -9.75
C GLY A 236 -7.80 7.43 -10.15
N ASN A 237 -6.62 7.31 -9.50
CA ASN A 237 -5.66 6.23 -9.74
C ASN A 237 -5.72 5.13 -8.65
N SER A 238 -6.77 5.10 -7.82
CA SER A 238 -6.92 4.10 -6.77
C SER A 238 -7.28 2.73 -7.32
N TYR A 239 -6.25 1.89 -7.49
CA TYR A 239 -6.39 0.48 -7.87
C TYR A 239 -7.34 -0.29 -6.95
N LEU A 240 -7.15 -0.14 -5.62
CA LEU A 240 -7.94 -0.87 -4.63
C LEU A 240 -9.43 -0.51 -4.70
N THR A 241 -9.74 0.75 -4.96
CA THR A 241 -11.13 1.22 -5.04
C THR A 241 -11.83 0.69 -6.29
N TYR A 242 -11.17 0.69 -7.45
CA TYR A 242 -11.72 0.05 -8.65
C TYR A 242 -11.92 -1.46 -8.47
N ASN A 243 -10.99 -2.15 -7.82
CA ASN A 243 -11.16 -3.56 -7.46
C ASN A 243 -12.36 -3.77 -6.53
N GLY A 244 -12.51 -2.94 -5.49
CA GLY A 244 -13.64 -3.00 -4.56
C GLY A 244 -14.99 -2.81 -5.24
N LEU A 245 -15.12 -1.78 -6.10
CA LEU A 245 -16.31 -1.54 -6.92
C LEU A 245 -16.60 -2.69 -7.87
N GLY A 246 -15.58 -3.19 -8.58
CA GLY A 246 -15.73 -4.32 -9.49
C GLY A 246 -16.26 -5.56 -8.77
N ASN A 247 -15.73 -5.86 -7.60
CA ASN A 247 -16.19 -6.98 -6.77
C ASN A 247 -17.63 -6.79 -6.27
N PHE A 248 -18.03 -5.55 -5.91
CA PHE A 248 -19.41 -5.25 -5.54
C PHE A 248 -20.36 -5.47 -6.72
N TYR A 249 -20.05 -4.91 -7.88
CA TYR A 249 -20.88 -5.05 -9.07
C TYR A 249 -20.96 -6.49 -9.57
N LEU A 250 -19.86 -7.27 -9.46
CA LEU A 250 -19.88 -8.70 -9.77
C LEU A 250 -20.85 -9.45 -8.86
N LYS A 251 -20.77 -9.25 -7.54
CA LYS A 251 -21.65 -9.89 -6.54
C LYS A 251 -23.14 -9.52 -6.72
N THR A 252 -23.40 -8.36 -7.31
CA THR A 252 -24.76 -7.87 -7.58
C THR A 252 -25.22 -8.10 -9.02
N ASN A 253 -24.50 -8.93 -9.79
CA ASN A 253 -24.77 -9.30 -11.19
C ASN A 253 -24.84 -8.09 -12.15
N GLN A 254 -24.20 -6.98 -11.81
CA GLN A 254 -24.06 -5.80 -12.68
C GLN A 254 -22.79 -5.94 -13.54
N PHE A 255 -22.78 -6.93 -14.42
CA PHE A 255 -21.59 -7.40 -15.12
C PHE A 255 -20.87 -6.34 -15.95
N GLU A 256 -21.58 -5.48 -16.66
CA GLU A 256 -20.97 -4.39 -17.43
C GLU A 256 -20.21 -3.39 -16.55
N LYS A 257 -20.80 -3.00 -15.41
CA LYS A 257 -20.13 -2.11 -14.45
C LYS A 257 -18.93 -2.77 -13.81
N ALA A 258 -19.03 -4.06 -13.47
CA ALA A 258 -17.93 -4.84 -12.94
C ALA A 258 -16.76 -4.90 -13.94
N GLU A 259 -17.04 -5.22 -15.21
CA GLU A 259 -16.02 -5.28 -16.27
C GLU A 259 -15.31 -3.92 -16.45
N ASN A 260 -16.05 -2.82 -16.45
CA ASN A 260 -15.49 -1.47 -16.56
C ASN A 260 -14.55 -1.15 -15.39
N CYS A 261 -14.95 -1.48 -14.15
CA CYS A 261 -14.09 -1.27 -12.98
C CYS A 261 -12.83 -2.14 -13.03
N TYR A 262 -12.95 -3.41 -13.42
CA TYR A 262 -11.81 -4.30 -13.59
C TYR A 262 -10.86 -3.84 -14.70
N ASN A 263 -11.39 -3.33 -15.81
CA ASN A 263 -10.59 -2.75 -16.89
C ASN A 263 -9.75 -1.59 -16.37
N LYS A 264 -10.33 -0.69 -15.57
CA LYS A 264 -9.61 0.44 -14.96
C LYS A 264 -8.52 -0.03 -13.98
N ALA A 265 -8.81 -0.98 -13.11
CA ALA A 265 -7.81 -1.54 -12.20
C ALA A 265 -6.64 -2.19 -12.95
N ILE A 266 -6.92 -2.93 -14.03
CA ILE A 266 -5.90 -3.55 -14.87
C ILE A 266 -5.07 -2.50 -15.63
N GLU A 267 -5.69 -1.43 -16.12
CA GLU A 267 -5.01 -0.31 -16.80
C GLU A 267 -4.01 0.38 -15.84
N ILE A 268 -4.41 0.56 -14.57
CA ILE A 268 -3.55 1.15 -13.54
C ILE A 268 -2.35 0.25 -13.29
N ASN A 269 -2.56 -1.02 -12.93
CA ASN A 269 -1.48 -1.95 -12.62
C ASN A 269 -1.79 -3.39 -13.06
N PRO A 270 -1.37 -3.78 -14.27
CA PRO A 270 -1.61 -5.15 -14.78
C PRO A 270 -0.97 -6.24 -13.93
N LYS A 271 0.22 -5.99 -13.36
CA LYS A 271 0.97 -6.98 -12.57
C LYS A 271 0.27 -7.29 -11.24
N ARG A 272 -0.27 -6.26 -10.58
CA ARG A 272 -1.03 -6.37 -9.33
C ARG A 272 -2.40 -7.03 -9.56
N SER A 273 -2.90 -7.01 -10.79
CA SER A 273 -4.26 -7.39 -11.16
C SER A 273 -4.49 -8.89 -11.37
N ALA A 274 -3.59 -9.78 -10.93
CA ALA A 274 -3.75 -11.21 -11.14
C ALA A 274 -5.14 -11.72 -10.75
N LYS A 275 -5.60 -11.46 -9.52
CA LYS A 275 -6.93 -11.89 -9.06
C LYS A 275 -8.08 -11.22 -9.82
N ILE A 276 -7.87 -10.00 -10.31
CA ILE A 276 -8.87 -9.28 -11.12
C ILE A 276 -9.04 -9.95 -12.48
N TYR A 277 -7.95 -10.37 -13.13
CA TYR A 277 -8.05 -11.15 -14.36
C TYR A 277 -8.90 -12.41 -14.18
N LYS A 278 -8.72 -13.14 -13.08
CA LYS A 278 -9.55 -14.32 -12.77
C LYS A 278 -11.03 -13.97 -12.59
N ASN A 279 -11.33 -12.89 -11.84
CA ASN A 279 -12.71 -12.43 -11.64
C ASN A 279 -13.34 -11.95 -12.95
N ARG A 280 -12.58 -11.25 -13.81
CA ARG A 280 -13.05 -10.79 -15.11
C ARG A 280 -13.24 -11.96 -16.09
N ALA A 281 -12.39 -12.99 -16.03
CA ALA A 281 -12.56 -14.21 -16.80
C ALA A 281 -13.88 -14.93 -16.46
N PHE A 282 -14.19 -15.04 -15.16
CA PHE A 282 -15.48 -15.60 -14.71
C PHE A 282 -16.65 -14.80 -15.29
N LEU A 283 -16.66 -13.49 -15.14
CA LEU A 283 -17.67 -12.59 -15.65
C LEU A 283 -17.85 -12.73 -17.19
N ARG A 284 -16.74 -12.83 -17.93
CA ARG A 284 -16.73 -12.99 -19.37
C ARG A 284 -17.25 -14.36 -19.81
N GLY A 285 -16.95 -15.41 -19.03
CA GLY A 285 -17.52 -16.74 -19.21
C GLY A 285 -19.06 -16.72 -19.10
N GLU A 286 -19.61 -16.08 -18.06
CA GLU A 286 -21.06 -15.89 -17.88
C GLU A 286 -21.73 -15.15 -19.06
N GLN A 287 -20.96 -14.32 -19.77
CA GLN A 287 -21.41 -13.59 -20.97
C GLN A 287 -21.12 -14.34 -22.28
N ASN A 288 -20.64 -15.58 -22.25
CA ASN A 288 -20.19 -16.35 -23.41
C ASN A 288 -19.05 -15.71 -24.23
N LYS A 289 -18.26 -14.83 -23.61
CA LYS A 289 -17.05 -14.22 -24.18
C LYS A 289 -15.82 -15.12 -23.94
N ASN A 290 -15.88 -16.36 -24.44
CA ASN A 290 -14.93 -17.41 -24.09
C ASN A 290 -13.47 -17.07 -24.47
N SER A 291 -13.25 -16.45 -25.63
CA SER A 291 -11.89 -16.04 -26.05
C SER A 291 -11.26 -15.07 -25.07
N ASP A 292 -12.02 -14.05 -24.66
CA ASP A 292 -11.54 -13.02 -23.75
C ASP A 292 -11.34 -13.58 -22.32
N ALA A 293 -12.23 -14.49 -21.90
CA ALA A 293 -12.09 -15.19 -20.63
C ALA A 293 -10.81 -16.04 -20.59
N LYS A 294 -10.53 -16.76 -21.67
CA LYS A 294 -9.30 -17.56 -21.83
C LYS A 294 -8.04 -16.71 -21.74
N ASP A 295 -8.01 -15.53 -22.35
CA ASP A 295 -6.86 -14.62 -22.29
C ASP A 295 -6.67 -14.04 -20.90
N ASP A 296 -7.75 -13.73 -20.20
CA ASP A 296 -7.70 -13.32 -18.81
C ASP A 296 -7.13 -14.41 -17.88
N LEU A 297 -7.54 -15.69 -18.06
CA LEU A 297 -6.99 -16.80 -17.29
C LEU A 297 -5.49 -17.00 -17.53
N LYS A 298 -5.02 -16.80 -18.78
CA LYS A 298 -3.58 -16.82 -19.09
C LYS A 298 -2.84 -15.68 -18.37
N ASN A 299 -3.41 -14.48 -18.36
CA ASN A 299 -2.83 -13.33 -17.64
C ASN A 299 -2.83 -13.58 -16.12
N TYR A 300 -3.87 -14.18 -15.55
CA TYR A 300 -3.87 -14.62 -14.16
C TYR A 300 -2.66 -15.51 -13.86
N LEU A 301 -2.43 -16.59 -14.63
CA LEU A 301 -1.31 -17.49 -14.42
C LEU A 301 0.06 -16.85 -14.71
N LYS A 302 0.11 -15.88 -15.63
CA LYS A 302 1.33 -15.12 -15.93
C LYS A 302 1.77 -14.27 -14.72
N TYR A 303 0.83 -13.57 -14.10
CA TYR A 303 1.13 -12.67 -12.97
C TYR A 303 1.05 -13.35 -11.60
N TYR A 304 0.48 -14.55 -11.53
CA TYR A 304 0.46 -15.38 -10.32
C TYR A 304 0.88 -16.83 -10.63
N PRO A 305 2.17 -17.05 -10.96
CA PRO A 305 2.66 -18.35 -11.41
C PRO A 305 2.58 -19.46 -10.35
N LYS A 306 2.55 -19.10 -9.05
CA LYS A 306 2.43 -20.02 -7.91
C LYS A 306 0.99 -20.18 -7.40
N ALA A 307 -0.02 -19.85 -8.22
CA ALA A 307 -1.42 -19.99 -7.84
C ALA A 307 -1.75 -21.43 -7.44
N SER A 308 -2.37 -21.61 -6.28
CA SER A 308 -2.73 -22.93 -5.74
C SER A 308 -3.80 -23.64 -6.60
N ASP A 309 -4.60 -22.89 -7.34
CA ASP A 309 -5.63 -23.36 -8.27
C ASP A 309 -5.15 -23.48 -9.72
N ARG A 310 -3.82 -23.40 -9.95
CA ARG A 310 -3.21 -23.42 -11.29
C ARG A 310 -3.74 -24.56 -12.17
N GLY A 311 -3.82 -25.79 -11.64
CA GLY A 311 -4.30 -26.97 -12.40
C GLY A 311 -5.76 -26.83 -12.86
N ILE A 312 -6.62 -26.26 -12.01
CA ILE A 312 -8.03 -25.99 -12.33
C ILE A 312 -8.12 -24.93 -13.44
N ILE A 313 -7.33 -23.86 -13.32
CA ILE A 313 -7.31 -22.78 -14.32
C ILE A 313 -6.77 -23.27 -15.67
N GLU A 314 -5.71 -24.08 -15.68
CA GLU A 314 -5.19 -24.69 -16.92
C GLU A 314 -6.21 -25.63 -17.60
N GLN A 315 -7.02 -26.33 -16.83
CA GLN A 315 -8.13 -27.11 -17.37
C GLN A 315 -9.20 -26.18 -17.97
N ALA A 316 -9.64 -25.15 -17.25
CA ALA A 316 -10.61 -24.20 -17.78
C ALA A 316 -10.12 -23.51 -19.08
N ILE A 317 -8.83 -23.21 -19.19
CA ILE A 317 -8.23 -22.67 -20.43
C ILE A 317 -8.36 -23.66 -21.60
N ARG A 318 -8.31 -24.98 -21.37
CA ARG A 318 -8.47 -25.98 -22.41
C ARG A 318 -9.92 -26.18 -22.85
N GLU A 319 -10.85 -25.99 -21.92
CA GLU A 319 -12.29 -26.19 -22.14
C GLU A 319 -12.98 -24.98 -22.81
N LEU A 320 -12.44 -23.76 -22.62
CA LEU A 320 -12.85 -22.54 -23.32
C LEU A 320 -12.29 -22.47 -24.76
#